data_4672e11dc00e90e61735a162b05d9692
#
_entry.id   4672e11dc00e90e61735a162b05d9692
#
_cell.length_a   1.000
_cell.length_b   1.000
_cell.length_c   1.000
_cell.angle_alpha   90.00
_cell.angle_beta   90.00
_cell.angle_gamma   90.00
#
_symmetry.space_group_name_H-M   'P 1'
#
loop_
_entity.id
_entity.type
_entity.pdbx_description
1 polymer ?
#
loop_
_entity_poly.entity_id
_entity_poly.type
_entity_poly.pdbx_seq_one_letter_code
_entity_poly.pdbx_strand_id
1 'polypeptide(L)'
;MAAIVNETDKVRVLVVEDEFFIAEWVAESLADLGFAVEVVSNARDALRCLASAAVDVLFTDINLPGGMDGAALARQARQLLPRLPVIYASARVPMLEPEARVRGGVFVRKPYEPEMVGRLISEVIRPVPAAVPA
;
A
#
# COMPACT_ATOMS: atom_id res chain seq x y z
N MET A 1 11.54 27.64 -9.23
CA MET A 1 10.12 27.67 -8.90
C MET A 1 9.56 26.27 -8.89
N ALA A 2 8.99 25.86 -7.79
CA ALA A 2 8.43 24.52 -7.71
C ALA A 2 7.17 24.44 -8.57
N ALA A 3 7.10 23.43 -9.41
CA ALA A 3 5.89 23.18 -10.19
C ALA A 3 4.77 22.76 -9.24
N ILE A 4 3.58 23.30 -9.44
CA ILE A 4 2.41 22.88 -8.71
C ILE A 4 2.02 21.50 -9.24
N VAL A 5 2.12 20.48 -8.38
CA VAL A 5 1.72 19.13 -8.75
C VAL A 5 0.21 19.02 -8.61
N ASN A 6 -0.48 18.70 -9.70
CA ASN A 6 -1.91 18.47 -9.66
C ASN A 6 -2.21 17.21 -8.84
N GLU A 7 -3.39 17.17 -8.22
CA GLU A 7 -3.82 15.97 -7.48
C GLU A 7 -3.78 14.72 -8.35
N THR A 8 -4.09 14.87 -9.64
CA THR A 8 -4.07 13.75 -10.57
C THR A 8 -2.68 13.19 -10.84
N ASP A 9 -1.64 13.99 -10.58
CA ASP A 9 -0.25 13.59 -10.80
C ASP A 9 0.39 12.95 -9.56
N LYS A 10 -0.29 13.00 -8.42
CA LYS A 10 0.23 12.41 -7.20
C LYS A 10 0.06 10.88 -7.22
N VAL A 11 1.02 10.20 -6.63
CA VAL A 11 0.91 8.77 -6.40
C VAL A 11 -0.22 8.52 -5.41
N ARG A 12 -1.13 7.63 -5.77
CA ARG A 12 -2.32 7.31 -4.97
C ARG A 12 -2.09 6.07 -4.15
N VAL A 13 -2.11 6.26 -2.83
CA VAL A 13 -1.87 5.19 -1.86
C VAL A 13 -3.18 4.82 -1.19
N LEU A 14 -3.55 3.54 -1.25
CA LEU A 14 -4.66 3.03 -0.46
C LEU A 14 -4.09 2.40 0.80
N VAL A 15 -4.44 2.98 1.95
CA VAL A 15 -4.03 2.51 3.26
C VAL A 15 -5.17 1.73 3.88
N VAL A 16 -4.91 0.49 4.29
CA VAL A 16 -5.91 -0.35 4.96
C VAL A 16 -5.43 -0.62 6.38
N GLU A 17 -6.07 0.04 7.33
CA GLU A 17 -5.69 0.03 8.75
C GLU A 17 -6.95 0.22 9.59
N ASP A 18 -7.21 -0.69 10.52
CA ASP A 18 -8.41 -0.62 11.34
C ASP A 18 -8.25 0.24 12.59
N GLU A 19 -7.04 0.53 13.03
CA GLU A 19 -6.81 1.44 14.16
C GLU A 19 -6.85 2.88 13.71
N PHE A 20 -7.87 3.60 14.17
CA PHE A 20 -8.13 4.97 13.71
C PHE A 20 -6.93 5.90 13.84
N PHE A 21 -6.28 5.93 15.00
CA PHE A 21 -5.19 6.87 15.22
C PHE A 21 -3.95 6.55 14.38
N ILE A 22 -3.68 5.27 14.18
CA ILE A 22 -2.58 4.85 13.31
C ILE A 22 -2.88 5.24 11.87
N ALA A 23 -4.10 4.97 11.41
CA ALA A 23 -4.52 5.32 10.05
C ALA A 23 -4.40 6.83 9.80
N GLU A 24 -4.86 7.65 10.74
CA GLU A 24 -4.76 9.10 10.62
C GLU A 24 -3.30 9.58 10.57
N TRP A 25 -2.48 9.05 11.45
CA TRP A 25 -1.06 9.40 11.50
C TRP A 25 -0.34 9.06 10.19
N VAL A 26 -0.57 7.85 9.69
CA VAL A 26 0.03 7.42 8.43
C VAL A 26 -0.48 8.27 7.28
N ALA A 27 -1.79 8.52 7.22
CA ALA A 27 -2.38 9.30 6.14
C ALA A 27 -1.84 10.72 6.11
N GLU A 28 -1.77 11.38 7.25
CA GLU A 28 -1.23 12.74 7.32
C GLU A 28 0.24 12.76 6.94
N SER A 29 1.02 11.81 7.44
CA SER A 29 2.45 11.76 7.16
C SER A 29 2.73 11.52 5.68
N LEU A 30 2.00 10.60 5.06
CA LEU A 30 2.17 10.32 3.64
C LEU A 30 1.68 11.49 2.78
N ALA A 31 0.59 12.14 3.17
CA ALA A 31 0.11 13.33 2.48
C ALA A 31 1.15 14.45 2.51
N ASP A 32 1.81 14.64 3.65
CA ASP A 32 2.88 15.63 3.79
C ASP A 32 4.08 15.31 2.90
N LEU A 33 4.28 14.05 2.56
CA LEU A 33 5.34 13.62 1.65
C LEU A 33 4.93 13.73 0.18
N GLY A 34 3.70 14.17 -0.11
CA GLY A 34 3.25 14.41 -1.47
C GLY A 34 2.39 13.32 -2.09
N PHE A 35 1.97 12.32 -1.30
CA PHE A 35 1.08 11.28 -1.79
C PHE A 35 -0.38 11.66 -1.64
N ALA A 36 -1.23 11.16 -2.54
CA ALA A 36 -2.68 11.23 -2.37
C ALA A 36 -3.10 9.97 -1.63
N VAL A 37 -3.71 10.11 -0.45
CA VAL A 37 -3.97 8.99 0.44
C VAL A 37 -5.46 8.78 0.65
N GLU A 38 -5.89 7.54 0.49
CA GLU A 38 -7.23 7.09 0.86
C GLU A 38 -7.07 6.06 1.96
N VAL A 39 -7.88 6.16 3.02
CA VAL A 39 -7.83 5.22 4.13
C VAL A 39 -9.14 4.46 4.22
N VAL A 40 -9.04 3.15 4.34
CA VAL A 40 -10.19 2.28 4.66
C VAL A 40 -9.80 1.38 5.82
N SER A 41 -10.79 0.83 6.51
CA SER A 41 -10.55 0.07 7.74
C SER A 41 -10.69 -1.43 7.60
N ASN A 42 -11.06 -1.93 6.42
CA ASN A 42 -11.28 -3.35 6.21
C ASN A 42 -11.08 -3.72 4.74
N ALA A 43 -10.97 -5.01 4.48
CA ALA A 43 -10.66 -5.51 3.14
C ALA A 43 -11.80 -5.27 2.15
N ARG A 44 -13.05 -5.36 2.59
CA ARG A 44 -14.19 -5.15 1.70
C ARG A 44 -14.20 -3.74 1.13
N ASP A 45 -14.01 -2.75 1.99
CA ASP A 45 -13.97 -1.36 1.55
C ASP A 45 -12.75 -1.10 0.67
N ALA A 46 -11.63 -1.77 0.96
CA ALA A 46 -10.45 -1.67 0.11
C ALA A 46 -10.72 -2.19 -1.30
N LEU A 47 -11.40 -3.33 -1.42
CA LEU A 47 -11.73 -3.88 -2.74
C LEU A 47 -12.69 -2.97 -3.52
N ARG A 48 -13.64 -2.34 -2.83
CA ARG A 48 -14.52 -1.35 -3.48
C ARG A 48 -13.72 -0.18 -4.02
N CYS A 49 -12.79 0.31 -3.24
CA CYS A 49 -11.92 1.42 -3.64
C CYS A 49 -11.08 1.02 -4.86
N LEU A 50 -10.49 -0.17 -4.83
CA LEU A 50 -9.66 -0.67 -5.94
C LEU A 50 -10.46 -0.85 -7.22
N ALA A 51 -11.73 -1.18 -7.12
CA ALA A 51 -12.59 -1.37 -8.28
C ALA A 51 -13.09 -0.06 -8.88
N SER A 52 -13.15 1.01 -8.10
CA SER A 52 -13.82 2.26 -8.51
C SER A 52 -12.89 3.46 -8.62
N ALA A 53 -11.66 3.37 -8.12
CA ALA A 53 -10.75 4.51 -8.08
C ALA A 53 -9.36 4.09 -8.56
N ALA A 54 -8.60 5.06 -9.02
CA ALA A 54 -7.20 4.80 -9.39
C ALA A 54 -6.38 4.63 -8.11
N VAL A 55 -5.67 3.53 -7.99
CA VAL A 55 -4.76 3.23 -6.88
C VAL A 55 -3.43 2.80 -7.46
N ASP A 56 -2.36 3.41 -7.00
CA ASP A 56 -1.02 3.12 -7.49
C ASP A 56 -0.26 2.16 -6.58
N VAL A 57 -0.62 2.10 -5.30
CA VAL A 57 0.01 1.18 -4.35
C VAL A 57 -0.96 0.87 -3.21
N LEU A 58 -0.95 -0.38 -2.78
CA LEU A 58 -1.73 -0.85 -1.64
C LEU A 58 -0.79 -1.02 -0.44
N PHE A 59 -1.09 -0.33 0.65
CA PHE A 59 -0.40 -0.50 1.92
C PHE A 59 -1.40 -1.03 2.93
N THR A 60 -1.25 -2.28 3.33
CA THR A 60 -2.27 -2.94 4.16
C THR A 60 -1.68 -3.66 5.37
N ASP A 61 -2.38 -3.56 6.49
CA ASP A 61 -2.17 -4.50 7.59
C ASP A 61 -2.46 -5.91 7.11
N ILE A 62 -1.73 -6.87 7.65
CA ILE A 62 -2.04 -8.29 7.44
C ILE A 62 -3.26 -8.66 8.26
N ASN A 63 -3.30 -8.26 9.53
CA ASN A 63 -4.42 -8.59 10.42
C ASN A 63 -5.51 -7.51 10.31
N LEU A 64 -6.61 -7.87 9.66
CA LEU A 64 -7.74 -6.99 9.44
C LEU A 64 -9.02 -7.62 10.00
N PRO A 65 -10.00 -6.79 10.41
CA PRO A 65 -11.30 -7.32 10.84
C PRO A 65 -12.16 -7.74 9.66
N GLY A 66 -13.20 -8.51 9.92
CA GLY A 66 -14.24 -8.79 8.93
C GLY A 66 -14.05 -10.04 8.09
N GLY A 67 -13.20 -10.95 8.52
CA GLY A 67 -13.10 -12.27 7.89
C GLY A 67 -12.14 -12.37 6.72
N MET A 68 -11.68 -11.27 6.16
CA MET A 68 -10.65 -11.27 5.12
C MET A 68 -9.43 -10.51 5.64
N ASP A 69 -8.28 -11.15 5.71
CA ASP A 69 -7.05 -10.49 6.15
C ASP A 69 -6.35 -9.77 4.99
N GLY A 70 -5.24 -9.10 5.32
CA GLY A 70 -4.49 -8.35 4.31
C GLY A 70 -3.84 -9.23 3.25
N ALA A 71 -3.50 -10.47 3.58
CA ALA A 71 -2.93 -11.39 2.61
C ALA A 71 -3.98 -11.77 1.55
N ALA A 72 -5.19 -12.12 1.99
CA ALA A 72 -6.29 -12.43 1.08
C ALA A 72 -6.70 -11.21 0.26
N LEU A 73 -6.74 -10.04 0.90
CA LEU A 73 -7.00 -8.78 0.21
C LEU A 73 -6.00 -8.56 -0.94
N ALA A 74 -4.72 -8.71 -0.65
CA ALA A 74 -3.69 -8.48 -1.66
C ALA A 74 -3.82 -9.43 -2.85
N ARG A 75 -4.15 -10.70 -2.58
CA ARG A 75 -4.37 -11.66 -3.66
C ARG A 75 -5.54 -11.26 -4.55
N GLN A 76 -6.65 -10.83 -3.94
CA GLN A 76 -7.82 -10.37 -4.70
C GLN A 76 -7.53 -9.06 -5.43
N ALA A 77 -6.80 -8.15 -4.79
CA ALA A 77 -6.39 -6.90 -5.43
C ALA A 77 -5.58 -7.16 -6.70
N ARG A 78 -4.68 -8.15 -6.65
CA ARG A 78 -3.87 -8.52 -7.82
C ARG A 78 -4.68 -9.17 -8.93
N GLN A 79 -5.84 -9.73 -8.65
CA GLN A 79 -6.76 -10.20 -9.68
C GLN A 79 -7.38 -9.03 -10.43
N LEU A 80 -7.66 -7.93 -9.71
CA LEU A 80 -8.19 -6.70 -10.31
C LEU A 80 -7.09 -5.91 -11.02
N LEU A 81 -5.94 -5.80 -10.39
CA LEU A 81 -4.81 -4.98 -10.83
C LEU A 81 -3.54 -5.83 -10.76
N PRO A 82 -3.21 -6.57 -11.83
CA PRO A 82 -2.12 -7.55 -11.78
C PRO A 82 -0.74 -7.00 -11.46
N ARG A 83 -0.54 -5.70 -11.65
CA ARG A 83 0.76 -5.06 -11.40
C ARG A 83 0.77 -4.18 -10.16
N LEU A 84 -0.30 -4.20 -9.37
CA LEU A 84 -0.41 -3.34 -8.20
C LEU A 84 0.71 -3.66 -7.20
N PRO A 85 1.57 -2.69 -6.87
CA PRO A 85 2.52 -2.87 -5.78
C PRO A 85 1.80 -3.02 -4.45
N VAL A 86 2.29 -3.94 -3.61
CA VAL A 86 1.70 -4.22 -2.30
C VAL A 86 2.76 -4.15 -1.23
N ILE A 87 2.47 -3.41 -0.17
CA ILE A 87 3.28 -3.34 1.04
C ILE A 87 2.42 -3.85 2.18
N TYR A 88 2.92 -4.84 2.90
CA TYR A 88 2.25 -5.42 4.06
C TYR A 88 2.85 -4.88 5.34
N ALA A 89 2.04 -4.61 6.34
CA ALA A 89 2.49 -4.25 7.68
C ALA A 89 2.08 -5.32 8.68
N SER A 90 3.01 -5.75 9.54
CA SER A 90 2.73 -6.76 10.54
C SER A 90 3.65 -6.62 11.73
N ALA A 91 3.11 -6.91 12.93
CA ALA A 91 3.90 -7.00 14.15
C ALA A 91 4.49 -8.40 14.35
N ARG A 92 4.03 -9.39 13.58
CA ARG A 92 4.42 -10.79 13.76
C ARG A 92 5.59 -11.17 12.88
N VAL A 93 6.37 -12.14 13.36
CA VAL A 93 7.49 -12.74 12.65
C VAL A 93 7.39 -14.25 12.81
N PRO A 94 7.43 -15.06 11.75
CA PRO A 94 7.47 -14.63 10.33
C PRO A 94 6.16 -13.98 9.92
N MET A 95 6.23 -13.06 8.95
CA MET A 95 5.07 -12.28 8.57
C MET A 95 4.08 -13.09 7.72
N LEU A 96 4.53 -13.65 6.61
CA LEU A 96 3.71 -14.50 5.75
C LEU A 96 4.56 -15.58 5.13
N GLU A 97 3.96 -16.75 4.94
CA GLU A 97 4.58 -17.78 4.13
C GLU A 97 4.73 -17.30 2.68
N PRO A 98 5.78 -17.72 1.97
CA PRO A 98 5.99 -17.26 0.59
C PRO A 98 4.78 -17.45 -0.32
N GLU A 99 4.03 -18.55 -0.15
CA GLU A 99 2.86 -18.85 -0.96
C GLU A 99 1.68 -17.94 -0.67
N ALA A 100 1.65 -17.33 0.51
CA ALA A 100 0.54 -16.48 0.93
C ALA A 100 0.70 -15.03 0.48
N ARG A 101 1.89 -14.61 0.08
CA ARG A 101 2.13 -13.25 -0.34
C ARG A 101 2.10 -13.12 -1.85
N VAL A 102 1.71 -11.95 -2.33
CA VAL A 102 1.73 -11.69 -3.77
C VAL A 102 3.16 -11.49 -4.24
N ARG A 103 3.38 -11.74 -5.52
CA ARG A 103 4.69 -11.58 -6.14
C ARG A 103 5.19 -10.15 -5.98
N GLY A 104 6.41 -10.00 -5.49
CA GLY A 104 6.99 -8.67 -5.28
C GLY A 104 6.47 -7.91 -4.08
N GLY A 105 5.62 -8.52 -3.27
CA GLY A 105 5.11 -7.89 -2.06
C GLY A 105 6.23 -7.59 -1.07
N VAL A 106 6.18 -6.41 -0.48
CA VAL A 106 7.19 -5.92 0.45
C VAL A 106 6.61 -5.87 1.85
N PHE A 107 7.41 -6.14 2.86
CA PHE A 107 6.97 -6.15 4.25
C PHE A 107 7.57 -5.01 5.05
N VAL A 108 6.75 -4.46 5.94
CA VAL A 108 7.17 -3.49 6.94
C VAL A 108 6.79 -4.03 8.30
N ARG A 109 7.74 -4.02 9.23
CA ARG A 109 7.49 -4.48 10.58
C ARG A 109 6.92 -3.35 11.43
N LYS A 110 5.90 -3.64 12.19
CA LYS A 110 5.35 -2.69 13.19
C LYS A 110 6.20 -2.73 14.45
N PRO A 111 6.42 -1.60 15.12
CA PRO A 111 6.02 -0.25 14.71
C PRO A 111 6.93 0.27 13.59
N TYR A 112 6.38 1.08 12.69
CA TYR A 112 7.14 1.64 11.57
C TYR A 112 7.07 3.17 11.60
N GLU A 113 8.04 3.80 10.94
CA GLU A 113 8.03 5.24 10.71
C GLU A 113 7.35 5.52 9.37
N PRO A 114 6.37 6.43 9.30
CA PRO A 114 5.71 6.73 8.03
C PRO A 114 6.65 7.19 6.93
N GLU A 115 7.73 7.88 7.26
CA GLU A 115 8.72 8.30 6.28
C GLU A 115 9.39 7.10 5.60
N MET A 116 9.61 6.02 6.36
CA MET A 116 10.15 4.78 5.80
C MET A 116 9.16 4.16 4.82
N VAL A 117 7.87 4.17 5.17
CA VAL A 117 6.81 3.69 4.28
C VAL A 117 6.80 4.51 3.00
N GLY A 118 6.92 5.83 3.10
CA GLY A 118 6.98 6.72 1.95
C GLY A 118 8.14 6.38 1.02
N ARG A 119 9.32 6.08 1.58
CA ARG A 119 10.46 5.65 0.78
C ARG A 119 10.21 4.34 0.08
N LEU A 120 9.60 3.37 0.78
CA LEU A 120 9.25 2.09 0.18
C LEU A 120 8.24 2.25 -0.96
N ILE A 121 7.25 3.12 -0.76
CA ILE A 121 6.28 3.42 -1.82
C ILE A 121 7.01 3.93 -3.06
N SER A 122 7.90 4.88 -2.88
CA SER A 122 8.67 5.44 -4.00
C SER A 122 9.52 4.40 -4.71
N GLU A 123 10.03 3.42 -3.98
CA GLU A 123 10.82 2.34 -4.57
C GLU A 123 9.96 1.36 -5.35
N VAL A 124 8.80 0.95 -4.78
CA VAL A 124 7.97 -0.09 -5.42
C VAL A 124 7.23 0.41 -6.65
N ILE A 125 6.96 1.72 -6.74
CA ILE A 125 6.32 2.29 -7.92
C ILE A 125 7.31 2.71 -9.00
N ARG A 126 8.61 2.71 -8.68
CA ARG A 126 9.62 3.10 -9.66
C ARG A 126 9.60 2.09 -10.81
N PRO A 127 9.50 2.57 -12.06
CA PRO A 127 9.54 1.63 -13.18
C PRO A 127 10.86 0.87 -13.13
N VAL A 128 10.79 -0.45 -13.29
CA VAL A 128 12.00 -1.25 -13.42
C VAL A 128 12.74 -0.73 -14.64
N PRO A 129 14.00 -0.30 -14.52
CA PRO A 129 14.73 0.14 -15.72
C PRO A 129 14.68 -0.98 -16.74
N ALA A 130 14.41 -0.64 -17.98
CA ALA A 130 14.50 -1.60 -19.06
C ALA A 130 15.85 -2.28 -18.92
N ALA A 131 15.87 -3.62 -19.01
CA ALA A 131 17.11 -4.37 -18.89
C ALA A 131 18.16 -3.71 -19.76
N VAL A 132 19.22 -3.21 -19.12
CA VAL A 132 20.29 -2.61 -19.89
C VAL A 132 20.86 -3.72 -20.76
N PRO A 133 20.84 -3.58 -22.08
CA PRO A 133 21.47 -4.60 -22.91
C PRO A 133 22.92 -4.73 -22.48
N ALA A 134 23.31 -5.93 -22.21
CA ALA A 134 24.67 -6.20 -21.78
C ALA A 134 25.66 -5.70 -22.84
#